data_61a86da5fb3c8e99a26ab03acc88fa9b
#
_entry.id   61a86da5fb3c8e99a26ab03acc88fa9b
#
_cell.length_a   1.000
_cell.length_b   1.000
_cell.length_c   1.000
_cell.angle_alpha   90.00
_cell.angle_beta   90.00
_cell.angle_gamma   90.00
#
_symmetry.space_group_name_H-M   'P 1'
#
loop_
_entity.id
_entity.type
_entity.pdbx_description
1 polymer ?
#
loop_
_entity_poly.entity_id
_entity_poly.type
_entity_poly.pdbx_seq_one_letter_code
_entity_poly.pdbx_strand_id
1 'polypeptide(L)'
;MHFDFWVILYIIDWVLFVFVAGTVLYLGVFAIASLFNKKTEIPRTKKQNRFVVLIPSYRQDAVIEQTVVSILGQAYPQRMFDVTVISDHQSEMTNMRLAQYPITLLTPNFAESTKAKSLQYAILNLPEFKIYDIALILDADNIVEQDFLLKVNDAFEVAATKAIQTHRISRNRDTTAARLGAIFEEINNAIFRRGHINLGLSSALAGSGVAFEFNWFKSNVMRTKSAGEDKELEALLLRQEIFIDYFDDILVYGEKKRTTMKLNKQRGRWASEQIRNFARNIKFLPGAIFRKQYDLSDKIIQWMLVPRITMMLIILLMSIVLPFIYMTSALKWWLLGALALFFFALATPDYLVNEIWDHTFLKSPFKRIWLRIKDQSKKSK
;
A
#
# COMPACT_ATOMS: atom_id res chain seq x y z
N MET A 1 -12.56 49.10 -8.53
CA MET A 1 -12.04 47.94 -9.30
C MET A 1 -13.10 46.82 -9.18
N HIS A 2 -14.08 46.73 -10.10
CA HIS A 2 -14.97 45.58 -10.15
C HIS A 2 -14.15 44.42 -10.75
N PHE A 3 -13.65 43.55 -9.89
CA PHE A 3 -13.12 42.24 -10.37
C PHE A 3 -14.32 41.49 -10.96
N ASP A 4 -14.28 41.26 -12.26
CA ASP A 4 -15.34 40.53 -12.95
C ASP A 4 -15.44 39.13 -12.35
N PHE A 5 -16.59 38.77 -11.81
CA PHE A 5 -16.86 37.45 -11.18
C PHE A 5 -16.40 36.29 -12.10
N TRP A 6 -16.54 36.47 -13.41
CA TRP A 6 -16.09 35.49 -14.42
C TRP A 6 -14.59 35.31 -14.46
N VAL A 7 -13.80 36.39 -14.27
CA VAL A 7 -12.34 36.34 -14.24
C VAL A 7 -11.87 35.56 -13.01
N ILE A 8 -12.53 35.74 -11.86
CA ILE A 8 -12.22 35.00 -10.63
C ILE A 8 -12.48 33.51 -10.85
N LEU A 9 -13.64 33.13 -11.40
CA LEU A 9 -13.97 31.74 -11.70
C LEU A 9 -12.96 31.11 -12.68
N TYR A 10 -12.54 31.85 -13.70
CA TYR A 10 -11.54 31.38 -14.65
C TYR A 10 -10.18 31.14 -14.00
N ILE A 11 -9.74 32.01 -13.10
CA ILE A 11 -8.49 31.82 -12.34
C ILE A 11 -8.60 30.61 -11.43
N ILE A 12 -9.71 30.45 -10.71
CA ILE A 12 -9.94 29.29 -9.84
C ILE A 12 -9.90 27.99 -10.65
N ASP A 13 -10.57 27.94 -11.82
CA ASP A 13 -10.56 26.79 -12.72
C ASP A 13 -9.13 26.43 -13.15
N TRP A 14 -8.30 27.39 -13.54
CA TRP A 14 -6.93 27.15 -13.95
C TRP A 14 -6.04 26.69 -12.79
N VAL A 15 -6.15 27.31 -11.62
CA VAL A 15 -5.39 26.90 -10.44
C VAL A 15 -5.73 25.45 -10.05
N LEU A 16 -7.03 25.13 -10.02
CA LEU A 16 -7.49 23.78 -9.72
C LEU A 16 -7.04 22.78 -10.79
N PHE A 17 -7.15 23.16 -12.06
CA PHE A 17 -6.70 22.34 -13.19
C PHE A 17 -5.22 22.02 -13.12
N VAL A 18 -4.35 23.01 -12.90
CA VAL A 18 -2.89 22.82 -12.82
C VAL A 18 -2.54 21.85 -11.67
N PHE A 19 -3.20 22.00 -10.53
CA PHE A 19 -2.93 21.14 -9.37
C PHE A 19 -3.39 19.68 -9.60
N VAL A 20 -4.58 19.50 -10.20
CA VAL A 20 -5.10 18.16 -10.53
C VAL A 20 -4.31 17.53 -11.69
N ALA A 21 -3.96 18.32 -12.72
CA ALA A 21 -3.15 17.85 -13.84
C ALA A 21 -1.74 17.43 -13.38
N GLY A 22 -1.11 18.20 -12.50
CA GLY A 22 0.16 17.82 -11.87
C GLY A 22 0.06 16.48 -11.14
N THR A 23 -1.05 16.25 -10.42
CA THR A 23 -1.31 14.95 -9.77
C THR A 23 -1.45 13.83 -10.80
N VAL A 24 -2.24 14.01 -11.86
CA VAL A 24 -2.44 13.00 -12.93
C VAL A 24 -1.12 12.69 -13.63
N LEU A 25 -0.33 13.70 -13.97
CA LEU A 25 0.96 13.51 -14.63
C LEU A 25 1.96 12.77 -13.72
N TYR A 26 2.03 13.13 -12.44
CA TYR A 26 2.85 12.40 -11.46
C TYR A 26 2.48 10.92 -11.44
N LEU A 27 1.18 10.61 -11.23
CA LEU A 27 0.70 9.23 -11.22
C LEU A 27 0.99 8.51 -12.55
N GLY A 28 0.88 9.23 -13.68
CA GLY A 28 1.14 8.69 -15.00
C GLY A 28 2.60 8.29 -15.23
N VAL A 29 3.55 9.11 -14.79
CA VAL A 29 4.99 8.77 -14.87
C VAL A 29 5.28 7.45 -14.17
N PHE A 30 4.79 7.26 -12.94
CA PHE A 30 5.03 6.03 -12.19
C PHE A 30 4.18 4.85 -12.69
N ALA A 31 2.99 5.10 -13.24
CA ALA A 31 2.19 4.06 -13.90
C ALA A 31 2.92 3.50 -15.14
N ILE A 32 3.50 4.37 -15.98
CA ILE A 32 4.32 3.96 -17.12
C ILE A 32 5.59 3.26 -16.64
N ALA A 33 6.28 3.83 -15.64
CA ALA A 33 7.49 3.22 -15.09
C ALA A 33 7.24 1.82 -14.53
N SER A 34 6.05 1.55 -13.98
CA SER A 34 5.69 0.23 -13.45
C SER A 34 5.59 -0.88 -14.49
N LEU A 35 5.48 -0.52 -15.78
CA LEU A 35 5.44 -1.49 -16.89
C LEU A 35 6.82 -2.07 -17.22
N PHE A 36 7.90 -1.38 -16.85
CA PHE A 36 9.26 -1.87 -17.05
C PHE A 36 9.56 -2.92 -15.97
N ASN A 37 9.47 -4.19 -16.36
CA ASN A 37 9.65 -5.30 -15.42
C ASN A 37 11.16 -5.56 -15.19
N LYS A 38 11.77 -4.82 -14.27
CA LYS A 38 13.09 -5.15 -13.73
C LYS A 38 12.92 -6.29 -12.72
N LYS A 39 12.87 -7.53 -13.20
CA LYS A 39 12.92 -8.68 -12.28
C LYS A 39 14.26 -8.65 -11.55
N THR A 40 14.22 -8.37 -10.27
CA THR A 40 15.36 -8.59 -9.39
C THR A 40 15.36 -10.08 -9.08
N GLU A 41 16.25 -10.84 -9.72
CA GLU A 41 16.49 -12.22 -9.30
C GLU A 41 17.01 -12.19 -7.87
N ILE A 42 16.33 -12.87 -6.97
CA ILE A 42 16.73 -13.00 -5.57
C ILE A 42 17.52 -14.32 -5.45
N PRO A 43 18.86 -14.28 -5.47
CA PRO A 43 19.66 -15.47 -5.27
C PRO A 43 19.46 -16.00 -3.85
N ARG A 44 19.43 -17.31 -3.71
CA ARG A 44 19.34 -17.94 -2.39
C ARG A 44 20.63 -17.68 -1.59
N THR A 45 20.43 -17.18 -0.37
CA THR A 45 21.53 -16.98 0.58
C THR A 45 21.69 -18.19 1.51
N LYS A 46 22.93 -18.42 1.95
CA LYS A 46 23.23 -19.42 3.01
C LYS A 46 23.00 -18.84 4.41
N LYS A 47 22.99 -17.52 4.54
CA LYS A 47 22.78 -16.83 5.80
C LYS A 47 21.31 -16.92 6.19
N GLN A 48 21.05 -17.32 7.42
CA GLN A 48 19.73 -17.41 8.02
C GLN A 48 19.61 -16.33 9.10
N ASN A 49 18.82 -15.30 8.86
CA ASN A 49 18.56 -14.25 9.82
C ASN A 49 17.50 -14.72 10.83
N ARG A 50 17.61 -14.25 12.07
CA ARG A 50 16.59 -14.50 13.09
C ARG A 50 15.49 -13.45 13.02
N PHE A 51 14.26 -13.92 12.82
CA PHE A 51 13.08 -13.06 12.74
C PHE A 51 12.35 -12.94 14.07
N VAL A 52 11.80 -11.76 14.33
CA VAL A 52 10.62 -11.58 15.16
C VAL A 52 9.46 -11.16 14.25
N VAL A 53 8.40 -11.96 14.24
CA VAL A 53 7.18 -11.66 13.49
C VAL A 53 6.19 -11.04 14.44
N LEU A 54 5.84 -9.77 14.21
CA LEU A 54 4.94 -8.98 15.02
C LEU A 54 3.56 -8.91 14.36
N ILE A 55 2.54 -9.38 15.06
CA ILE A 55 1.15 -9.44 14.57
C ILE A 55 0.26 -8.59 15.49
N PRO A 56 0.15 -7.28 15.27
CA PRO A 56 -0.80 -6.44 16.01
C PRO A 56 -2.23 -6.78 15.60
N SER A 57 -3.07 -7.12 16.57
CA SER A 57 -4.42 -7.62 16.36
C SER A 57 -5.42 -6.90 17.26
N TYR A 58 -6.28 -6.05 16.66
CA TYR A 58 -7.34 -5.33 17.36
C TYR A 58 -8.71 -5.83 16.90
N ARG A 59 -9.44 -6.55 17.78
CA ARG A 59 -10.79 -7.10 17.50
C ARG A 59 -10.85 -7.90 16.18
N GLN A 60 -9.91 -8.81 15.97
CA GLN A 60 -9.78 -9.64 14.76
C GLN A 60 -9.99 -11.12 15.04
N ASP A 61 -10.89 -11.44 15.98
CA ASP A 61 -11.15 -12.81 16.46
C ASP A 61 -11.41 -13.83 15.36
N ALA A 62 -12.07 -13.41 14.28
CA ALA A 62 -12.47 -14.31 13.20
C ALA A 62 -11.31 -14.75 12.28
N VAL A 63 -10.19 -14.01 12.24
CA VAL A 63 -9.15 -14.20 11.21
C VAL A 63 -7.75 -14.45 11.75
N ILE A 64 -7.45 -14.00 12.97
CA ILE A 64 -6.10 -14.03 13.56
C ILE A 64 -5.48 -15.42 13.57
N GLU A 65 -6.26 -16.44 13.87
CA GLU A 65 -5.77 -17.82 13.98
C GLU A 65 -5.22 -18.33 12.64
N GLN A 66 -5.87 -17.97 11.52
CA GLN A 66 -5.38 -18.33 10.19
C GLN A 66 -4.03 -17.68 9.87
N THR A 67 -3.83 -16.43 10.29
CA THR A 67 -2.55 -15.72 10.16
C THR A 67 -1.46 -16.42 10.96
N VAL A 68 -1.74 -16.77 12.24
CA VAL A 68 -0.80 -17.48 13.11
C VAL A 68 -0.41 -18.83 12.50
N VAL A 69 -1.39 -19.62 12.04
CA VAL A 69 -1.14 -20.92 11.42
C VAL A 69 -0.29 -20.77 10.15
N SER A 70 -0.56 -19.77 9.31
CA SER A 70 0.20 -19.56 8.07
C SER A 70 1.67 -19.22 8.32
N ILE A 71 1.96 -18.47 9.39
CA ILE A 71 3.34 -18.10 9.72
C ILE A 71 4.08 -19.19 10.51
N LEU A 72 3.39 -19.96 11.31
CA LEU A 72 3.99 -21.13 11.98
C LEU A 72 4.31 -22.26 11.00
N GLY A 73 3.58 -22.36 9.87
CA GLY A 73 3.80 -23.33 8.79
C GLY A 73 4.92 -22.99 7.81
N GLN A 74 5.83 -22.08 8.15
CA GLN A 74 6.89 -21.64 7.23
C GLN A 74 7.98 -22.72 7.03
N ALA A 75 8.44 -22.84 5.77
CA ALA A 75 9.61 -23.65 5.39
C ALA A 75 10.92 -22.92 5.76
N TYR A 76 11.00 -22.42 6.98
CA TYR A 76 12.15 -21.74 7.57
C TYR A 76 12.47 -22.39 8.91
N PRO A 77 13.74 -22.49 9.36
CA PRO A 77 14.06 -23.20 10.59
C PRO A 77 13.32 -22.62 11.80
N GLN A 78 12.53 -23.42 12.49
CA GLN A 78 11.68 -23.01 13.62
C GLN A 78 12.43 -22.23 14.71
N ARG A 79 13.71 -22.58 14.94
CA ARG A 79 14.58 -21.88 15.90
C ARG A 79 15.00 -20.47 15.45
N MET A 80 14.77 -20.13 14.19
CA MET A 80 15.21 -18.87 13.59
C MET A 80 14.10 -17.84 13.46
N PHE A 81 12.91 -18.10 13.97
CA PHE A 81 11.87 -17.10 14.07
C PHE A 81 10.98 -17.29 15.31
N ASP A 82 10.54 -16.18 15.86
CA ASP A 82 9.55 -16.13 16.93
C ASP A 82 8.34 -15.34 16.44
N VAL A 83 7.15 -15.80 16.83
CA VAL A 83 5.89 -15.12 16.49
C VAL A 83 5.33 -14.48 17.76
N THR A 84 5.10 -13.17 17.70
CA THR A 84 4.52 -12.39 18.79
C THR A 84 3.20 -11.79 18.34
N VAL A 85 2.11 -12.23 18.95
CA VAL A 85 0.76 -11.70 18.72
C VAL A 85 0.44 -10.68 19.81
N ILE A 86 0.06 -9.48 19.41
CA ILE A 86 -0.39 -8.43 20.31
C ILE A 86 -1.92 -8.40 20.24
N SER A 87 -2.55 -9.10 21.17
CA SER A 87 -3.99 -9.32 21.25
C SER A 87 -4.66 -8.18 21.99
N ASP A 88 -5.08 -7.17 21.24
CA ASP A 88 -5.72 -5.97 21.77
C ASP A 88 -7.24 -6.06 21.62
N HIS A 89 -7.97 -6.10 22.75
CA HIS A 89 -9.44 -6.22 22.81
C HIS A 89 -10.02 -7.42 22.04
N GLN A 90 -9.33 -8.54 22.01
CA GLN A 90 -9.88 -9.81 21.51
C GLN A 90 -10.69 -10.53 22.60
N SER A 91 -11.54 -11.47 22.21
CA SER A 91 -12.29 -12.31 23.15
C SER A 91 -11.35 -13.24 23.91
N GLU A 92 -11.75 -13.57 25.14
CA GLU A 92 -11.02 -14.52 25.98
C GLU A 92 -10.90 -15.89 25.30
N MET A 93 -11.97 -16.33 24.62
CA MET A 93 -11.98 -17.58 23.88
C MET A 93 -10.90 -17.60 22.77
N THR A 94 -10.72 -16.48 22.05
CA THR A 94 -9.67 -16.34 21.04
C THR A 94 -8.29 -16.40 21.69
N ASN A 95 -8.10 -15.72 22.81
CA ASN A 95 -6.83 -15.75 23.54
C ASN A 95 -6.49 -17.15 24.06
N MET A 96 -7.48 -17.90 24.56
CA MET A 96 -7.29 -19.29 24.98
C MET A 96 -6.86 -20.19 23.81
N ARG A 97 -7.43 -20.01 22.62
CA ARG A 97 -7.01 -20.75 21.42
C ARG A 97 -5.61 -20.37 20.97
N LEU A 98 -5.30 -19.08 20.94
CA LEU A 98 -3.97 -18.59 20.57
C LEU A 98 -2.88 -19.07 21.53
N ALA A 99 -3.17 -19.19 22.82
CA ALA A 99 -2.24 -19.71 23.83
C ALA A 99 -1.84 -21.18 23.61
N GLN A 100 -2.55 -21.94 22.76
CA GLN A 100 -2.21 -23.34 22.43
C GLN A 100 -1.11 -23.41 21.34
N TYR A 101 -0.81 -22.31 20.64
CA TYR A 101 0.23 -22.25 19.64
C TYR A 101 1.59 -21.87 20.25
N PRO A 102 2.72 -22.26 19.64
CA PRO A 102 4.06 -21.88 20.09
C PRO A 102 4.38 -20.42 19.74
N ILE A 103 3.65 -19.48 20.34
CA ILE A 103 3.77 -18.05 20.12
C ILE A 103 3.94 -17.30 21.42
N THR A 104 4.44 -16.07 21.35
CA THR A 104 4.35 -15.12 22.46
C THR A 104 3.03 -14.34 22.32
N LEU A 105 2.10 -14.56 23.25
CA LEU A 105 0.83 -13.86 23.30
C LEU A 105 0.92 -12.71 24.31
N LEU A 106 0.78 -11.47 23.81
CA LEU A 106 0.73 -10.26 24.62
C LEU A 106 -0.69 -9.71 24.61
N THR A 107 -1.26 -9.47 25.79
CA THR A 107 -2.64 -8.98 25.96
C THR A 107 -2.66 -7.62 26.63
N PRO A 108 -2.31 -6.53 25.89
CA PRO A 108 -2.33 -5.18 26.44
C PRO A 108 -3.77 -4.72 26.70
N ASN A 109 -3.94 -3.80 27.65
CA ASN A 109 -5.19 -3.12 27.91
C ASN A 109 -5.02 -1.61 27.62
N PHE A 110 -5.17 -1.20 26.36
CA PHE A 110 -5.04 0.19 25.98
C PHE A 110 -6.38 0.92 26.10
N ALA A 111 -6.38 2.11 26.73
CA ALA A 111 -7.54 3.00 26.70
C ALA A 111 -7.88 3.46 25.26
N GLU A 112 -6.84 3.73 24.46
CA GLU A 112 -6.94 4.05 23.04
C GLU A 112 -5.97 3.16 22.26
N SER A 113 -6.53 2.26 21.46
CA SER A 113 -5.77 1.28 20.68
C SER A 113 -5.26 1.89 19.38
N THR A 114 -3.96 1.75 19.14
CA THR A 114 -3.33 2.05 17.85
C THR A 114 -2.30 0.99 17.52
N LYS A 115 -2.05 0.77 16.23
CA LYS A 115 -1.03 -0.17 15.79
C LYS A 115 0.37 0.24 16.27
N ALA A 116 0.66 1.54 16.31
CA ALA A 116 1.90 2.06 16.90
C ALA A 116 2.10 1.60 18.34
N LYS A 117 1.08 1.76 19.20
CA LYS A 117 1.14 1.32 20.61
C LYS A 117 1.34 -0.19 20.73
N SER A 118 0.67 -0.97 19.89
CA SER A 118 0.84 -2.43 19.88
C SER A 118 2.27 -2.83 19.52
N LEU A 119 2.87 -2.23 18.50
CA LEU A 119 4.25 -2.51 18.10
C LEU A 119 5.26 -2.05 19.16
N GLN A 120 5.05 -0.88 19.79
CA GLN A 120 5.87 -0.39 20.90
C GLN A 120 5.78 -1.34 22.09
N TYR A 121 4.58 -1.76 22.45
CA TYR A 121 4.35 -2.71 23.55
C TYR A 121 5.04 -4.05 23.29
N ALA A 122 4.96 -4.55 22.06
CA ALA A 122 5.68 -5.76 21.67
C ALA A 122 7.19 -5.62 21.90
N ILE A 123 7.81 -4.56 21.37
CA ILE A 123 9.26 -4.33 21.49
C ILE A 123 9.70 -4.24 22.97
N LEU A 124 8.89 -3.63 23.83
CA LEU A 124 9.20 -3.51 25.27
C LEU A 124 9.05 -4.85 26.03
N ASN A 125 8.30 -5.80 25.50
CA ASN A 125 8.03 -7.11 26.13
C ASN A 125 8.74 -8.28 25.45
N LEU A 126 9.60 -8.02 24.44
CA LEU A 126 10.45 -9.07 23.89
C LEU A 126 11.52 -9.51 24.90
N PRO A 127 11.87 -10.80 24.94
CA PRO A 127 12.93 -11.29 25.81
C PRO A 127 14.28 -10.64 25.48
N GLU A 128 14.93 -10.00 26.45
CA GLU A 128 16.20 -9.28 26.25
C GLU A 128 17.35 -10.18 25.82
N PHE A 129 17.31 -11.46 26.20
CA PHE A 129 18.34 -12.45 25.86
C PHE A 129 18.24 -12.96 24.43
N LYS A 130 17.13 -12.67 23.71
CA LYS A 130 16.97 -13.08 22.31
C LYS A 130 17.47 -11.98 21.38
N ILE A 131 18.38 -12.35 20.48
CA ILE A 131 18.92 -11.46 19.46
C ILE A 131 18.13 -11.72 18.17
N TYR A 132 17.55 -10.68 17.60
CA TYR A 132 16.86 -10.70 16.32
C TYR A 132 17.62 -9.85 15.29
N ASP A 133 17.59 -10.29 14.04
CA ASP A 133 18.15 -9.55 12.90
C ASP A 133 17.06 -8.74 12.18
N ILE A 134 15.87 -9.32 12.06
CA ILE A 134 14.77 -8.77 11.27
C ILE A 134 13.48 -8.73 12.11
N ALA A 135 12.82 -7.56 12.11
CA ALA A 135 11.45 -7.39 12.57
C ALA A 135 10.50 -7.40 11.36
N LEU A 136 9.63 -8.40 11.28
CA LEU A 136 8.61 -8.52 10.24
C LEU A 136 7.25 -8.16 10.82
N ILE A 137 6.51 -7.25 10.17
CA ILE A 137 5.17 -6.84 10.58
C ILE A 137 4.14 -7.45 9.64
N LEU A 138 3.18 -8.18 10.20
CA LEU A 138 2.01 -8.72 9.48
C LEU A 138 0.72 -8.27 10.16
N ASP A 139 -0.27 -7.83 9.36
CA ASP A 139 -1.62 -7.56 9.88
C ASP A 139 -2.31 -8.88 10.26
N ALA A 140 -3.24 -8.82 11.21
CA ALA A 140 -3.93 -9.99 11.76
C ALA A 140 -4.84 -10.76 10.77
N ASP A 141 -5.08 -10.19 9.60
CA ASP A 141 -5.86 -10.78 8.50
C ASP A 141 -5.00 -11.22 7.31
N ASN A 142 -3.67 -11.26 7.49
CA ASN A 142 -2.76 -11.62 6.42
C ASN A 142 -2.37 -13.09 6.44
N ILE A 143 -2.34 -13.70 5.27
CA ILE A 143 -1.84 -15.06 5.05
C ILE A 143 -0.64 -14.99 4.13
N VAL A 144 0.33 -15.85 4.37
CA VAL A 144 1.58 -15.94 3.61
C VAL A 144 1.83 -17.35 3.11
N GLU A 145 2.59 -17.48 2.02
CA GLU A 145 3.02 -18.77 1.47
C GLU A 145 4.07 -19.45 2.37
N GLN A 146 4.24 -20.74 2.24
CA GLN A 146 5.17 -21.53 3.10
C GLN A 146 6.63 -21.09 2.97
N ASP A 147 7.03 -20.56 1.83
CA ASP A 147 8.41 -20.09 1.55
C ASP A 147 8.58 -18.57 1.79
N PHE A 148 7.59 -17.91 2.39
CA PHE A 148 7.59 -16.46 2.57
C PHE A 148 8.78 -15.96 3.40
N LEU A 149 9.03 -16.55 4.59
CA LEU A 149 10.18 -16.14 5.41
C LEU A 149 11.53 -16.41 4.71
N LEU A 150 11.62 -17.50 3.94
CA LEU A 150 12.81 -17.79 3.15
C LEU A 150 13.04 -16.71 2.09
N LYS A 151 12.00 -16.35 1.34
CA LYS A 151 12.06 -15.30 0.33
C LYS A 151 12.39 -13.93 0.94
N VAL A 152 11.79 -13.60 2.10
CA VAL A 152 12.09 -12.34 2.81
C VAL A 152 13.55 -12.32 3.30
N ASN A 153 14.07 -13.45 3.80
CA ASN A 153 15.47 -13.58 4.21
C ASN A 153 16.42 -13.31 3.04
N ASP A 154 16.18 -13.98 1.91
CA ASP A 154 17.03 -13.85 0.73
C ASP A 154 16.96 -12.42 0.17
N ALA A 155 15.76 -11.83 0.10
CA ALA A 155 15.56 -10.46 -0.34
C ALA A 155 16.27 -9.44 0.56
N PHE A 156 16.23 -9.63 1.87
CA PHE A 156 16.85 -8.73 2.84
C PHE A 156 18.38 -8.72 2.70
N GLU A 157 18.99 -9.88 2.44
CA GLU A 157 20.42 -9.99 2.23
C GLU A 157 20.87 -9.37 0.89
N VAL A 158 20.04 -9.49 -0.17
CA VAL A 158 20.34 -8.92 -1.49
C VAL A 158 20.14 -7.42 -1.53
N ALA A 159 19.08 -6.92 -0.90
CA ALA A 159 18.76 -5.50 -0.89
C ALA A 159 19.82 -4.64 -0.18
N ALA A 160 20.58 -5.24 0.77
CA ALA A 160 21.57 -4.52 1.59
C ALA A 160 21.01 -3.23 2.21
N THR A 161 19.68 -3.20 2.48
CA THR A 161 18.94 -2.07 3.07
C THR A 161 18.40 -2.44 4.44
N LYS A 162 17.85 -1.44 5.15
CA LYS A 162 17.26 -1.64 6.48
C LYS A 162 15.75 -1.84 6.45
N ALA A 163 15.13 -1.74 5.29
CA ALA A 163 13.69 -1.91 5.14
C ALA A 163 13.31 -2.44 3.77
N ILE A 164 12.46 -3.46 3.74
CA ILE A 164 11.84 -3.96 2.51
C ILE A 164 10.33 -4.03 2.67
N GLN A 165 9.62 -3.75 1.59
CA GLN A 165 8.19 -3.94 1.45
C GLN A 165 7.93 -5.12 0.51
N THR A 166 7.07 -6.04 0.93
CA THR A 166 6.59 -7.15 0.10
C THR A 166 5.31 -6.78 -0.64
N HIS A 167 4.92 -7.56 -1.63
CA HIS A 167 3.75 -7.32 -2.44
C HIS A 167 2.46 -7.77 -1.72
N ARG A 168 1.62 -6.81 -1.35
CA ARG A 168 0.30 -7.10 -0.78
C ARG A 168 -0.72 -7.28 -1.88
N ILE A 169 -1.41 -8.41 -1.86
CA ILE A 169 -2.52 -8.69 -2.78
C ILE A 169 -3.81 -8.99 -2.03
N SER A 170 -4.93 -8.92 -2.74
CA SER A 170 -6.24 -9.22 -2.17
C SER A 170 -6.50 -10.72 -2.15
N ARG A 171 -6.85 -11.27 -0.98
CA ARG A 171 -7.30 -12.65 -0.82
C ARG A 171 -8.73 -12.86 -1.35
N ASN A 172 -9.61 -11.88 -1.14
CA ASN A 172 -11.01 -11.97 -1.51
C ASN A 172 -11.40 -10.90 -2.53
N ARG A 173 -12.25 -11.28 -3.49
CA ARG A 173 -12.81 -10.41 -4.53
C ARG A 173 -14.29 -10.74 -4.78
N ASP A 174 -14.96 -11.33 -3.79
CA ASP A 174 -16.32 -11.85 -3.83
C ASP A 174 -17.40 -10.75 -3.91
N THR A 175 -17.09 -9.54 -3.45
CA THR A 175 -18.00 -8.39 -3.49
C THR A 175 -17.44 -7.24 -4.33
N THR A 176 -18.32 -6.34 -4.81
CA THR A 176 -17.87 -5.13 -5.54
C THR A 176 -16.91 -4.28 -4.70
N ALA A 177 -17.17 -4.14 -3.39
CA ALA A 177 -16.27 -3.40 -2.49
C ALA A 177 -14.90 -4.07 -2.38
N ALA A 178 -14.84 -5.41 -2.26
CA ALA A 178 -13.59 -6.17 -2.19
C ALA A 178 -12.82 -6.08 -3.51
N ARG A 179 -13.50 -6.19 -4.66
CA ARG A 179 -12.88 -5.99 -5.99
C ARG A 179 -12.29 -4.60 -6.16
N LEU A 180 -13.04 -3.55 -5.82
CA LEU A 180 -12.52 -2.19 -5.83
C LEU A 180 -11.34 -2.02 -4.87
N GLY A 181 -11.36 -2.69 -3.72
CA GLY A 181 -10.25 -2.73 -2.78
C GLY A 181 -9.00 -3.39 -3.39
N ALA A 182 -9.17 -4.50 -4.11
CA ALA A 182 -8.10 -5.20 -4.80
C ALA A 182 -7.46 -4.34 -5.90
N ILE A 183 -8.28 -3.70 -6.75
CA ILE A 183 -7.81 -2.81 -7.81
C ILE A 183 -6.99 -1.65 -7.22
N PHE A 184 -7.49 -1.01 -6.15
CA PHE A 184 -6.77 0.08 -5.50
C PHE A 184 -5.44 -0.36 -4.88
N GLU A 185 -5.36 -1.57 -4.33
CA GLU A 185 -4.12 -2.12 -3.81
C GLU A 185 -3.10 -2.34 -4.94
N GLU A 186 -3.54 -2.94 -6.06
CA GLU A 186 -2.65 -3.19 -7.20
C GLU A 186 -2.18 -1.90 -7.88
N ILE A 187 -3.05 -0.89 -8.01
CA ILE A 187 -2.63 0.44 -8.47
C ILE A 187 -1.59 1.06 -7.52
N ASN A 188 -1.72 0.84 -6.18
CA ASN A 188 -0.70 1.27 -5.23
C ASN A 188 0.62 0.51 -5.42
N ASN A 189 0.56 -0.82 -5.62
CA ASN A 189 1.73 -1.65 -5.90
C ASN A 189 2.44 -1.18 -7.18
N ALA A 190 1.67 -0.94 -8.25
CA ALA A 190 2.22 -0.48 -9.51
C ALA A 190 2.85 0.91 -9.38
N ILE A 191 2.10 1.93 -8.93
CA ILE A 191 2.54 3.32 -8.95
C ILE A 191 3.55 3.59 -7.84
N PHE A 192 3.18 3.35 -6.56
CA PHE A 192 3.94 3.82 -5.40
C PHE A 192 5.03 2.85 -4.90
N ARG A 193 5.16 1.67 -5.53
CA ARG A 193 6.18 0.69 -5.18
C ARG A 193 6.99 0.31 -6.42
N ARG A 194 6.48 -0.54 -7.32
CA ARG A 194 7.20 -0.98 -8.53
C ARG A 194 7.67 0.19 -9.40
N GLY A 195 6.79 1.15 -9.70
CA GLY A 195 7.12 2.32 -10.51
C GLY A 195 8.24 3.17 -9.90
N HIS A 196 8.22 3.36 -8.56
CA HIS A 196 9.28 4.08 -7.84
C HIS A 196 10.61 3.33 -7.92
N ILE A 197 10.62 2.04 -7.58
CA ILE A 197 11.83 1.20 -7.68
C ILE A 197 12.43 1.21 -9.09
N ASN A 198 11.60 1.13 -10.12
CA ASN A 198 12.06 1.13 -11.51
C ASN A 198 12.74 2.45 -11.93
N LEU A 199 12.37 3.55 -11.27
CA LEU A 199 13.02 4.86 -11.45
C LEU A 199 14.13 5.14 -10.43
N GLY A 200 14.48 4.17 -9.57
CA GLY A 200 15.54 4.32 -8.57
C GLY A 200 15.12 5.12 -7.34
N LEU A 201 13.82 5.19 -7.06
CA LEU A 201 13.25 5.83 -5.87
C LEU A 201 12.72 4.81 -4.88
N SER A 202 12.69 5.17 -3.61
CA SER A 202 12.23 4.32 -2.51
C SER A 202 10.74 3.96 -2.63
N SER A 203 10.43 2.70 -2.35
CA SER A 203 9.07 2.18 -2.26
C SER A 203 8.26 2.84 -1.15
N ALA A 204 6.94 2.89 -1.31
CA ALA A 204 6.02 3.24 -0.24
C ALA A 204 5.76 2.05 0.68
N LEU A 205 5.72 2.26 2.00
CA LEU A 205 5.30 1.27 2.97
C LEU A 205 3.77 1.08 2.95
N ALA A 206 3.34 -0.17 3.18
CA ALA A 206 1.93 -0.57 3.23
C ALA A 206 1.42 -0.91 4.63
N GLY A 207 2.27 -0.78 5.64
CA GLY A 207 1.95 -1.12 7.03
C GLY A 207 2.00 -2.62 7.34
N SER A 208 1.93 -3.51 6.35
CA SER A 208 2.03 -4.96 6.54
C SER A 208 2.86 -5.59 5.42
N GLY A 209 3.43 -6.77 5.70
CA GLY A 209 4.43 -7.36 4.81
C GLY A 209 5.68 -6.49 4.72
N VAL A 210 6.04 -5.86 5.81
CA VAL A 210 7.22 -5.00 5.92
C VAL A 210 8.23 -5.65 6.83
N ALA A 211 9.46 -5.78 6.35
CA ALA A 211 10.58 -6.24 7.16
C ALA A 211 11.58 -5.10 7.37
N PHE A 212 12.02 -4.96 8.61
CA PHE A 212 13.02 -3.97 9.03
C PHE A 212 14.23 -4.64 9.66
N GLU A 213 15.42 -4.05 9.52
CA GLU A 213 16.53 -4.36 10.42
C GLU A 213 16.08 -4.12 11.86
N PHE A 214 16.24 -5.13 12.71
CA PHE A 214 15.65 -5.14 14.04
C PHE A 214 16.12 -3.96 14.92
N ASN A 215 17.42 -3.66 14.93
CA ASN A 215 17.95 -2.58 15.77
C ASN A 215 17.46 -1.20 15.32
N TRP A 216 17.36 -1.00 14.00
CA TRP A 216 16.77 0.21 13.46
C TRP A 216 15.31 0.34 13.88
N PHE A 217 14.53 -0.74 13.72
CA PHE A 217 13.10 -0.76 14.08
C PHE A 217 12.89 -0.49 15.58
N LYS A 218 13.60 -1.22 16.45
CA LYS A 218 13.57 -1.05 17.91
C LYS A 218 13.82 0.40 18.33
N SER A 219 14.80 1.05 17.71
CA SER A 219 15.18 2.44 18.05
C SER A 219 14.18 3.49 17.53
N ASN A 220 13.45 3.19 16.44
CA ASN A 220 12.62 4.19 15.76
C ASN A 220 11.11 4.01 16.00
N VAL A 221 10.62 2.79 16.26
CA VAL A 221 9.19 2.53 16.50
C VAL A 221 8.66 3.32 17.70
N MET A 222 9.49 3.57 18.71
CA MET A 222 9.14 4.36 19.90
C MET A 222 8.85 5.85 19.58
N ARG A 223 9.22 6.31 18.38
CA ARG A 223 8.97 7.68 17.92
C ARG A 223 7.62 7.83 17.20
N THR A 224 6.98 6.74 16.86
CA THR A 224 5.68 6.74 16.17
C THR A 224 4.57 7.10 17.15
N LYS A 225 3.60 7.93 16.73
CA LYS A 225 2.55 8.46 17.61
C LYS A 225 1.15 8.35 17.04
N SER A 226 1.01 8.22 15.71
CA SER A 226 -0.28 8.22 15.05
C SER A 226 -0.74 6.81 14.63
N ALA A 227 -1.98 6.73 14.19
CA ALA A 227 -2.52 5.50 13.60
C ALA A 227 -1.94 5.17 12.20
N GLY A 228 -1.14 6.08 11.64
CA GLY A 228 -0.37 5.89 10.40
C GLY A 228 1.12 5.67 10.71
N GLU A 229 1.43 4.72 11.58
CA GLU A 229 2.79 4.39 12.00
C GLU A 229 3.69 4.02 10.82
N ASP A 230 3.13 3.39 9.79
CA ASP A 230 3.84 3.05 8.55
C ASP A 230 4.40 4.31 7.85
N LYS A 231 3.60 5.36 7.75
CA LYS A 231 4.02 6.64 7.15
C LYS A 231 5.02 7.39 8.02
N GLU A 232 4.90 7.27 9.34
CA GLU A 232 5.89 7.86 10.26
C GLU A 232 7.23 7.12 10.18
N LEU A 233 7.22 5.77 10.11
CA LEU A 233 8.43 4.96 9.90
C LEU A 233 9.06 5.23 8.52
N GLU A 234 8.24 5.33 7.47
CA GLU A 234 8.66 5.71 6.13
C GLU A 234 9.40 7.07 6.14
N ALA A 235 8.81 8.09 6.79
CA ALA A 235 9.45 9.39 6.92
C ALA A 235 10.78 9.33 7.71
N LEU A 236 10.87 8.48 8.73
CA LEU A 236 12.09 8.30 9.53
C LEU A 236 13.20 7.62 8.72
N LEU A 237 12.87 6.58 7.91
CA LEU A 237 13.83 5.95 6.98
C LEU A 237 14.41 6.97 6.01
N LEU A 238 13.54 7.68 5.29
CA LEU A 238 13.95 8.59 4.22
C LEU A 238 14.74 9.82 4.75
N ARG A 239 14.43 10.29 5.96
CA ARG A 239 15.25 11.33 6.62
C ARG A 239 16.64 10.86 7.01
N GLN A 240 16.81 9.56 7.21
CA GLN A 240 18.10 8.93 7.51
C GLN A 240 18.77 8.42 6.22
N GLU A 241 18.24 8.77 5.05
CA GLU A 241 18.74 8.36 3.73
C GLU A 241 18.78 6.83 3.57
N ILE A 242 17.85 6.13 4.24
CA ILE A 242 17.69 4.68 4.15
C ILE A 242 16.68 4.38 3.06
N PHE A 243 17.14 3.68 2.02
CA PHE A 243 16.30 3.24 0.91
C PHE A 243 15.30 2.18 1.37
N ILE A 244 14.08 2.20 0.82
CA ILE A 244 13.04 1.19 1.05
C ILE A 244 12.89 0.39 -0.22
N ASP A 245 13.30 -0.87 -0.19
CA ASP A 245 13.19 -1.75 -1.33
C ASP A 245 11.79 -2.39 -1.44
N TYR A 246 11.47 -2.92 -2.62
CA TYR A 246 10.19 -3.59 -2.87
C TYR A 246 10.39 -4.86 -3.69
N PHE A 247 9.78 -5.95 -3.23
CA PHE A 247 9.85 -7.25 -3.89
C PHE A 247 8.46 -7.71 -4.32
N ASP A 248 8.24 -7.67 -5.63
CA ASP A 248 6.94 -7.96 -6.26
C ASP A 248 6.56 -9.45 -6.19
N ASP A 249 7.57 -10.33 -6.17
CA ASP A 249 7.40 -11.80 -6.15
C ASP A 249 7.22 -12.38 -4.73
N ILE A 250 7.27 -11.55 -3.67
CA ILE A 250 7.05 -11.97 -2.28
C ILE A 250 5.65 -11.54 -1.84
N LEU A 251 4.71 -12.49 -1.83
CA LEU A 251 3.28 -12.19 -1.71
C LEU A 251 2.78 -12.24 -0.26
N VAL A 252 1.94 -11.26 0.10
CA VAL A 252 1.14 -11.25 1.32
C VAL A 252 -0.33 -11.08 0.96
N TYR A 253 -1.15 -12.05 1.35
CA TYR A 253 -2.57 -12.11 1.03
C TYR A 253 -3.40 -11.47 2.15
N GLY A 254 -3.94 -10.28 1.91
CA GLY A 254 -4.77 -9.54 2.87
C GLY A 254 -6.26 -9.59 2.56
N GLU A 255 -7.11 -9.62 3.58
CA GLU A 255 -8.56 -9.59 3.38
C GLU A 255 -9.05 -8.17 3.12
N LYS A 256 -9.88 -7.99 2.07
CA LYS A 256 -10.48 -6.70 1.74
C LYS A 256 -11.86 -6.55 2.37
N LYS A 257 -12.20 -5.31 2.72
CA LYS A 257 -13.50 -4.98 3.30
C LYS A 257 -14.63 -5.29 2.31
N ARG A 258 -15.63 -6.07 2.76
CA ARG A 258 -16.74 -6.54 1.92
C ARG A 258 -17.85 -5.52 1.73
N THR A 259 -17.88 -4.46 2.55
CA THR A 259 -18.92 -3.41 2.48
C THR A 259 -18.33 -2.06 2.10
N THR A 260 -19.03 -1.33 1.23
CA THR A 260 -18.62 0.00 0.74
C THR A 260 -18.44 1.01 1.89
N MET A 261 -19.31 0.94 2.90
CA MET A 261 -19.23 1.85 4.05
C MET A 261 -17.92 1.67 4.84
N LYS A 262 -17.51 0.42 5.13
CA LYS A 262 -16.23 0.12 5.81
C LYS A 262 -15.04 0.54 4.95
N LEU A 263 -15.12 0.32 3.63
CA LEU A 263 -14.09 0.73 2.68
C LEU A 263 -13.94 2.27 2.64
N ASN A 264 -15.05 3.01 2.57
CA ASN A 264 -15.01 4.48 2.54
C ASN A 264 -14.50 5.07 3.86
N LYS A 265 -14.87 4.51 5.02
CA LYS A 265 -14.31 4.91 6.33
C LYS A 265 -12.79 4.72 6.37
N GLN A 266 -12.30 3.60 5.86
CA GLN A 266 -10.86 3.31 5.76
C GLN A 266 -10.15 4.32 4.87
N ARG A 267 -10.71 4.63 3.68
CA ARG A 267 -10.16 5.60 2.73
C ARG A 267 -10.12 7.03 3.31
N GLY A 268 -11.18 7.44 4.00
CA GLY A 268 -11.22 8.75 4.69
C GLY A 268 -10.11 8.88 5.73
N ARG A 269 -9.85 7.83 6.50
CA ARG A 269 -8.74 7.80 7.45
C ARG A 269 -7.39 7.96 6.73
N TRP A 270 -7.16 7.21 5.66
CA TRP A 270 -5.90 7.30 4.88
C TRP A 270 -5.68 8.70 4.28
N ALA A 271 -6.74 9.33 3.74
CA ALA A 271 -6.65 10.70 3.23
C ALA A 271 -6.28 11.70 4.33
N SER A 272 -6.90 11.58 5.51
CA SER A 272 -6.58 12.44 6.67
C SER A 272 -5.13 12.25 7.16
N GLU A 273 -4.62 11.00 7.14
CA GLU A 273 -3.25 10.72 7.51
C GLU A 273 -2.25 11.23 6.46
N GLN A 274 -2.59 11.15 5.16
CA GLN A 274 -1.80 11.74 4.09
C GLN A 274 -1.61 13.24 4.29
N ILE A 275 -2.70 13.98 4.53
CA ILE A 275 -2.67 15.43 4.78
C ILE A 275 -1.85 15.75 6.02
N ARG A 276 -2.02 15.00 7.10
CA ARG A 276 -1.27 15.18 8.36
C ARG A 276 0.23 14.95 8.16
N ASN A 277 0.60 13.91 7.41
CA ASN A 277 2.00 13.63 7.12
C ASN A 277 2.62 14.69 6.21
N PHE A 278 1.88 15.18 5.21
CA PHE A 278 2.29 16.33 4.42
C PHE A 278 2.57 17.55 5.30
N ALA A 279 1.60 17.97 6.12
CA ALA A 279 1.74 19.14 7.00
C ALA A 279 2.94 19.04 7.97
N ARG A 280 3.23 17.84 8.48
CA ARG A 280 4.38 17.60 9.37
C ARG A 280 5.73 17.63 8.64
N ASN A 281 5.75 17.25 7.35
CA ASN A 281 7.00 17.02 6.63
C ASN A 281 7.34 18.11 5.60
N ILE A 282 6.38 18.95 5.17
CA ILE A 282 6.59 20.00 4.16
C ILE A 282 7.77 20.93 4.50
N LYS A 283 7.99 21.22 5.76
CA LYS A 283 9.12 22.04 6.22
C LYS A 283 10.50 21.49 5.87
N PHE A 284 10.61 20.18 5.61
CA PHE A 284 11.86 19.54 5.22
C PHE A 284 12.11 19.58 3.71
N LEU A 285 11.08 19.88 2.91
CA LEU A 285 11.16 19.84 1.44
C LEU A 285 12.26 20.75 0.87
N PRO A 286 12.40 22.03 1.27
CA PRO A 286 13.46 22.88 0.74
C PRO A 286 14.85 22.28 1.01
N GLY A 287 15.10 21.85 2.26
CA GLY A 287 16.37 21.24 2.65
C GLY A 287 16.66 19.92 1.91
N ALA A 288 15.63 19.10 1.69
CA ALA A 288 15.75 17.84 0.95
C ALA A 288 16.13 18.09 -0.52
N ILE A 289 15.50 19.08 -1.17
CA ILE A 289 15.84 19.47 -2.56
C ILE A 289 17.29 19.95 -2.65
N PHE A 290 17.72 20.86 -1.76
CA PHE A 290 19.08 21.39 -1.75
C PHE A 290 20.14 20.30 -1.53
N ARG A 291 19.84 19.31 -0.67
CA ARG A 291 20.74 18.20 -0.35
C ARG A 291 20.63 17.04 -1.34
N LYS A 292 19.81 17.16 -2.39
CA LYS A 292 19.54 16.10 -3.38
C LYS A 292 19.03 14.80 -2.76
N GLN A 293 18.29 14.90 -1.66
CA GLN A 293 17.59 13.78 -1.04
C GLN A 293 16.31 13.48 -1.84
N TYR A 294 16.48 12.83 -2.99
CA TYR A 294 15.41 12.62 -3.96
C TYR A 294 14.24 11.82 -3.39
N ASP A 295 14.54 10.76 -2.63
CA ASP A 295 13.51 9.92 -2.00
C ASP A 295 12.63 10.69 -1.01
N LEU A 296 13.24 11.51 -0.14
CA LEU A 296 12.50 12.33 0.81
C LEU A 296 11.69 13.42 0.09
N SER A 297 12.27 14.05 -0.92
CA SER A 297 11.61 15.10 -1.72
C SER A 297 10.41 14.53 -2.45
N ASP A 298 10.58 13.41 -3.16
CA ASP A 298 9.52 12.70 -3.84
C ASP A 298 8.39 12.28 -2.88
N LYS A 299 8.73 11.74 -1.71
CA LYS A 299 7.74 11.32 -0.73
C LYS A 299 6.91 12.48 -0.19
N ILE A 300 7.51 13.63 0.06
CA ILE A 300 6.78 14.82 0.49
C ILE A 300 5.84 15.30 -0.62
N ILE A 301 6.30 15.29 -1.88
CA ILE A 301 5.46 15.58 -3.04
C ILE A 301 4.31 14.57 -3.14
N GLN A 302 4.57 13.28 -2.96
CA GLN A 302 3.55 12.22 -2.96
C GLN A 302 2.45 12.47 -1.92
N TRP A 303 2.80 12.95 -0.73
CA TRP A 303 1.80 13.31 0.29
C TRP A 303 1.03 14.59 -0.04
N MET A 304 1.57 15.47 -0.89
CA MET A 304 0.89 16.68 -1.39
C MET A 304 -0.18 16.36 -2.44
N LEU A 305 -0.07 15.23 -3.14
CA LEU A 305 -0.99 14.87 -4.23
C LEU A 305 -2.45 14.83 -3.77
N VAL A 306 -3.35 15.20 -4.66
CA VAL A 306 -4.79 15.07 -4.41
C VAL A 306 -5.16 13.59 -4.24
N PRO A 307 -5.87 13.21 -3.17
CA PRO A 307 -6.34 11.83 -3.04
C PRO A 307 -7.15 11.40 -4.27
N ARG A 308 -6.83 10.23 -4.83
CA ARG A 308 -7.33 9.78 -6.14
C ARG A 308 -8.84 9.86 -6.31
N ILE A 309 -9.61 9.51 -5.26
CA ILE A 309 -11.09 9.62 -5.31
C ILE A 309 -11.50 11.08 -5.42
N THR A 310 -10.94 11.95 -4.60
CA THR A 310 -11.21 13.39 -4.65
C THR A 310 -10.84 13.97 -6.01
N MET A 311 -9.69 13.57 -6.55
CA MET A 311 -9.23 13.95 -7.90
C MET A 311 -10.26 13.54 -8.96
N MET A 312 -10.72 12.28 -8.96
CA MET A 312 -11.72 11.80 -9.93
C MET A 312 -13.06 12.50 -9.78
N LEU A 313 -13.49 12.81 -8.54
CA LEU A 313 -14.70 13.58 -8.29
C LEU A 313 -14.59 15.01 -8.79
N ILE A 314 -13.44 15.67 -8.60
CA ILE A 314 -13.19 17.01 -9.16
C ILE A 314 -13.26 16.98 -10.67
N ILE A 315 -12.54 16.04 -11.31
CA ILE A 315 -12.55 15.89 -12.78
C ILE A 315 -13.98 15.68 -13.29
N LEU A 316 -14.74 14.78 -12.65
CA LEU A 316 -16.13 14.50 -13.02
C LEU A 316 -17.01 15.75 -12.88
N LEU A 317 -16.93 16.44 -11.74
CA LEU A 317 -17.71 17.66 -11.47
C LEU A 317 -17.42 18.73 -12.52
N MET A 318 -16.14 19.03 -12.78
CA MET A 318 -15.75 20.04 -13.74
C MET A 318 -16.13 19.64 -15.19
N SER A 319 -16.06 18.34 -15.49
CA SER A 319 -16.49 17.80 -16.79
C SER A 319 -18.01 17.95 -17.05
N ILE A 320 -18.82 17.98 -16.00
CA ILE A 320 -20.29 18.16 -16.09
C ILE A 320 -20.67 19.64 -16.05
N VAL A 321 -20.07 20.44 -15.18
CA VAL A 321 -20.49 21.82 -14.91
C VAL A 321 -19.98 22.79 -15.98
N LEU A 322 -18.71 22.67 -16.38
CA LEU A 322 -18.09 23.64 -17.29
C LEU A 322 -18.69 23.71 -18.69
N PRO A 323 -19.25 22.67 -19.30
CA PRO A 323 -19.93 22.78 -20.59
C PRO A 323 -21.07 23.79 -20.60
N PHE A 324 -21.73 24.02 -19.46
CA PHE A 324 -22.83 25.01 -19.33
C PHE A 324 -22.34 26.44 -19.09
N ILE A 325 -21.02 26.62 -18.82
CA ILE A 325 -20.42 27.94 -18.54
C ILE A 325 -19.48 28.30 -19.66
N TYR A 326 -18.46 27.45 -19.93
CA TYR A 326 -17.44 27.61 -20.94
C TYR A 326 -17.05 26.28 -21.56
N MET A 327 -17.56 25.94 -22.74
CA MET A 327 -17.31 24.68 -23.42
C MET A 327 -15.80 24.45 -23.67
N THR A 328 -15.05 25.49 -24.01
CA THR A 328 -13.59 25.37 -24.23
C THR A 328 -12.83 24.96 -22.97
N SER A 329 -13.24 25.41 -21.80
CA SER A 329 -12.66 24.98 -20.52
C SER A 329 -13.01 23.53 -20.15
N ALA A 330 -14.16 23.02 -20.60
CA ALA A 330 -14.56 21.63 -20.34
C ALA A 330 -13.64 20.62 -21.07
N LEU A 331 -13.16 20.95 -22.28
CA LEU A 331 -12.32 20.05 -23.09
C LEU A 331 -11.05 19.62 -22.35
N LYS A 332 -10.38 20.54 -21.64
CA LYS A 332 -9.18 20.20 -20.86
C LYS A 332 -9.46 19.19 -19.74
N TRP A 333 -10.63 19.29 -19.09
CA TRP A 333 -11.03 18.37 -18.04
C TRP A 333 -11.42 16.98 -18.58
N TRP A 334 -12.07 16.92 -19.75
CA TRP A 334 -12.37 15.66 -20.42
C TRP A 334 -11.08 14.95 -20.82
N LEU A 335 -10.14 15.68 -21.43
CA LEU A 335 -8.83 15.11 -21.79
C LEU A 335 -8.09 14.60 -20.54
N LEU A 336 -8.08 15.39 -19.46
CA LEU A 336 -7.45 15.01 -18.20
C LEU A 336 -8.10 13.77 -17.58
N GLY A 337 -9.44 13.66 -17.65
CA GLY A 337 -10.18 12.47 -17.18
C GLY A 337 -9.84 11.22 -18.00
N ALA A 338 -9.80 11.34 -19.32
CA ALA A 338 -9.39 10.25 -20.20
C ALA A 338 -7.95 9.80 -19.91
N LEU A 339 -7.03 10.76 -19.70
CA LEU A 339 -5.64 10.48 -19.35
C LEU A 339 -5.50 9.79 -17.98
N ALA A 340 -6.25 10.26 -16.98
CA ALA A 340 -6.26 9.63 -15.65
C ALA A 340 -6.77 8.18 -15.71
N LEU A 341 -7.86 7.92 -16.44
CA LEU A 341 -8.39 6.58 -16.65
C LEU A 341 -7.40 5.67 -17.38
N PHE A 342 -6.73 6.21 -18.41
CA PHE A 342 -5.69 5.49 -19.13
C PHE A 342 -4.52 5.08 -18.22
N PHE A 343 -4.00 5.99 -17.39
CA PHE A 343 -2.92 5.65 -16.46
C PHE A 343 -3.34 4.65 -15.38
N PHE A 344 -4.58 4.72 -14.88
CA PHE A 344 -5.08 3.73 -13.95
C PHE A 344 -5.28 2.37 -14.62
N ALA A 345 -5.70 2.33 -15.88
CA ALA A 345 -5.78 1.08 -16.64
C ALA A 345 -4.39 0.45 -16.83
N LEU A 346 -3.36 1.25 -17.16
CA LEU A 346 -1.98 0.77 -17.26
C LEU A 346 -1.44 0.22 -15.93
N ALA A 347 -1.81 0.83 -14.80
CA ALA A 347 -1.39 0.40 -13.47
C ALA A 347 -2.16 -0.80 -12.93
N THR A 348 -3.22 -1.24 -13.61
CA THR A 348 -4.05 -2.38 -13.17
C THR A 348 -3.60 -3.65 -13.88
N PRO A 349 -3.25 -4.75 -13.14
CA PRO A 349 -2.80 -6.00 -13.74
C PRO A 349 -3.89 -6.66 -14.59
N ASP A 350 -3.48 -7.38 -15.62
CA ASP A 350 -4.38 -8.05 -16.60
C ASP A 350 -5.38 -9.00 -15.96
N TYR A 351 -4.98 -9.71 -14.89
CA TYR A 351 -5.87 -10.64 -14.21
C TYR A 351 -7.09 -9.96 -13.58
N LEU A 352 -6.94 -8.74 -13.06
CA LEU A 352 -8.06 -7.94 -12.53
C LEU A 352 -8.88 -7.31 -13.64
N VAL A 353 -8.24 -6.86 -14.71
CA VAL A 353 -8.93 -6.32 -15.88
C VAL A 353 -9.82 -7.41 -16.51
N ASN A 354 -9.28 -8.62 -16.68
CA ASN A 354 -10.03 -9.76 -17.21
C ASN A 354 -11.21 -10.15 -16.30
N GLU A 355 -11.00 -10.15 -14.98
CA GLU A 355 -12.06 -10.44 -14.01
C GLU A 355 -13.19 -9.39 -14.08
N ILE A 356 -12.86 -8.10 -14.18
CA ILE A 356 -13.85 -7.02 -14.33
C ILE A 356 -14.59 -7.19 -15.66
N TRP A 357 -13.85 -7.44 -16.73
CA TRP A 357 -14.38 -7.65 -18.07
C TRP A 357 -15.35 -8.82 -18.10
N ASP A 358 -14.96 -9.94 -17.51
CA ASP A 358 -15.80 -11.13 -17.43
C ASP A 358 -17.09 -10.90 -16.63
N HIS A 359 -17.02 -10.22 -15.51
CA HIS A 359 -18.21 -9.89 -14.72
C HIS A 359 -19.12 -8.83 -15.35
N THR A 360 -18.55 -7.87 -16.07
CA THR A 360 -19.30 -6.75 -16.65
C THR A 360 -19.84 -7.10 -18.03
N PHE A 361 -19.08 -7.87 -18.82
CA PHE A 361 -19.41 -8.22 -20.21
C PHE A 361 -20.06 -9.60 -20.40
N LEU A 362 -19.99 -10.52 -19.41
CA LEU A 362 -20.68 -11.81 -19.49
C LEU A 362 -22.19 -11.67 -19.70
N LYS A 363 -22.79 -10.55 -19.30
CA LYS A 363 -24.19 -10.19 -19.53
C LYS A 363 -24.41 -9.35 -20.79
N SER A 364 -23.36 -8.97 -21.52
CA SER A 364 -23.44 -8.11 -22.69
C SER A 364 -23.47 -8.91 -24.00
N PRO A 365 -24.35 -8.56 -24.96
CA PRO A 365 -24.36 -9.18 -26.30
C PRO A 365 -23.04 -9.03 -27.08
N PHE A 366 -22.22 -8.00 -26.76
CA PHE A 366 -20.91 -7.76 -27.38
C PHE A 366 -19.88 -8.85 -27.14
N LYS A 367 -19.87 -9.55 -25.99
CA LYS A 367 -18.95 -10.67 -25.76
C LYS A 367 -19.20 -11.84 -26.70
N ARG A 368 -20.46 -12.11 -27.04
CA ARG A 368 -20.79 -13.19 -27.99
C ARG A 368 -20.27 -12.88 -29.40
N ILE A 369 -20.30 -11.61 -29.80
CA ILE A 369 -19.78 -11.17 -31.11
C ILE A 369 -18.24 -11.22 -31.08
N TRP A 370 -17.60 -10.75 -30.04
CA TRP A 370 -16.14 -10.74 -29.92
C TRP A 370 -15.54 -12.14 -29.84
N LEU A 371 -16.15 -13.06 -29.08
CA LEU A 371 -15.75 -14.47 -29.04
C LEU A 371 -15.90 -15.15 -30.37
N ARG A 372 -16.98 -14.87 -31.14
CA ARG A 372 -17.15 -15.39 -32.52
C ARG A 372 -16.06 -14.90 -33.47
N ILE A 373 -15.65 -13.62 -33.37
CA ILE A 373 -14.57 -13.06 -34.19
C ILE A 373 -13.23 -13.72 -33.84
N LYS A 374 -12.95 -13.94 -32.55
CA LYS A 374 -11.71 -14.57 -32.07
C LYS A 374 -11.63 -16.05 -32.44
N ASP A 375 -12.76 -16.78 -32.41
CA ASP A 375 -12.81 -18.18 -32.86
C ASP A 375 -12.67 -18.32 -34.37
N GLN A 376 -13.19 -17.38 -35.16
CA GLN A 376 -12.98 -17.37 -36.61
C GLN A 376 -11.52 -17.09 -36.98
N SER A 377 -10.84 -16.19 -36.23
CA SER A 377 -9.42 -15.90 -36.47
C SER A 377 -8.47 -17.06 -36.10
N LYS A 378 -8.90 -17.98 -35.21
CA LYS A 378 -8.16 -19.22 -34.88
C LYS A 378 -8.39 -20.37 -35.87
N LYS A 379 -9.49 -20.34 -36.63
CA LYS A 379 -9.77 -21.35 -37.67
C LYS A 379 -9.17 -20.99 -39.03
N SER A 380 -8.66 -19.77 -39.18
CA SER A 380 -8.02 -19.24 -40.40
C SER A 380 -6.46 -19.26 -40.31
N LYS A 381 -5.91 -19.87 -39.29
CA LYS A 381 -4.50 -20.24 -39.16
C LYS A 381 -4.39 -21.76 -38.99
#